data_f547eee3d9a5247076fa8da0a408c517
#
_entry.id   f547eee3d9a5247076fa8da0a408c517
#
_cell.length_a   1.000
_cell.length_b   1.000
_cell.length_c   1.000
_cell.angle_alpha   90.00
_cell.angle_beta   90.00
_cell.angle_gamma   90.00
#
_symmetry.space_group_name_H-M   'P 1'
#
loop_
_entity.id
_entity.type
_entity.pdbx_description
1 polymer ?
#
loop_
_entity_poly.entity_id
_entity_poly.type
_entity_poly.pdbx_seq_one_letter_code
_entity_poly.pdbx_strand_id
1 'polypeptide(L)'
;MAVGTYALTTLAGLKAHLGITVSTYDTILEQYIDHASAKIERWIGRQIKLRNYSEWYGGNDVRSVRVKQYPINNVVGVYTGLAAAITISSTVSSDIRLTISINTDPLGTVANGALAPCAVLTRTTTAGTTTTDTLLFSTYPDTTSLVAAINAITGYSASVSTAMRCAQLHPRAGGDIKMATVMLTGVNVSSEFVYDSYLGIVTIRQDAFPTMASHSARYPSALQSTLIEYSAGYTTVPDDIHQACLVIAGTMYLSRKSDTSLQSESLGDYSYSMASADSSRALMEDMLGSWKEIR
;
A
#
# COMPACT_ATOMS: atom_id res chain seq x y z
N MET A 1 21.37 5.90 -10.89
CA MET A 1 20.08 5.76 -10.16
C MET A 1 20.47 5.31 -8.76
N ALA A 2 19.81 5.75 -7.70
CA ALA A 2 20.13 5.25 -6.36
C ALA A 2 19.28 4.02 -6.06
N VAL A 3 19.81 3.12 -5.22
CA VAL A 3 19.05 1.96 -4.71
C VAL A 3 17.75 2.42 -4.05
N GLY A 4 16.65 1.74 -4.29
CA GLY A 4 15.34 2.09 -3.75
C GLY A 4 15.34 2.16 -2.21
N THR A 5 14.53 3.05 -1.64
CA THR A 5 14.43 3.29 -0.18
C THR A 5 14.18 2.00 0.62
N TYR A 6 13.46 1.07 0.02
CA TYR A 6 13.05 -0.19 0.67
C TYR A 6 13.85 -1.41 0.19
N ALA A 7 15.00 -1.20 -0.44
CA ALA A 7 15.87 -2.29 -0.85
C ALA A 7 16.38 -3.09 0.37
N LEU A 8 16.47 -4.40 0.20
CA LEU A 8 16.83 -5.33 1.27
C LEU A 8 18.34 -5.48 1.47
N THR A 9 19.14 -4.95 0.53
CA THR A 9 20.60 -4.86 0.65
C THR A 9 21.12 -3.54 0.09
N THR A 10 22.42 -3.31 0.19
CA THR A 10 23.08 -2.10 -0.30
C THR A 10 23.95 -2.40 -1.51
N LEU A 11 24.24 -1.38 -2.34
CA LEU A 11 25.19 -1.49 -3.46
C LEU A 11 26.56 -1.95 -2.98
N ALA A 12 27.06 -1.39 -1.87
CA ALA A 12 28.34 -1.77 -1.29
C ALA A 12 28.37 -3.25 -0.87
N GLY A 13 27.28 -3.74 -0.26
CA GLY A 13 27.14 -5.15 0.12
C GLY A 13 27.16 -6.08 -1.10
N LEU A 14 26.42 -5.75 -2.16
CA LEU A 14 26.41 -6.56 -3.38
C LEU A 14 27.77 -6.53 -4.10
N LYS A 15 28.43 -5.36 -4.16
CA LYS A 15 29.78 -5.27 -4.74
C LYS A 15 30.80 -6.10 -3.95
N ALA A 16 30.75 -6.08 -2.63
CA ALA A 16 31.61 -6.90 -1.78
C ALA A 16 31.34 -8.41 -2.00
N HIS A 17 30.06 -8.80 -2.09
CA HIS A 17 29.66 -10.18 -2.36
C HIS A 17 30.16 -10.70 -3.72
N LEU A 18 30.18 -9.84 -4.75
CA LEU A 18 30.62 -10.18 -6.11
C LEU A 18 32.13 -9.93 -6.37
N GLY A 19 32.87 -9.35 -5.40
CA GLY A 19 34.28 -8.98 -5.59
C GLY A 19 34.47 -7.84 -6.60
N ILE A 20 33.47 -6.94 -6.78
CA ILE A 20 33.51 -5.84 -7.74
C ILE A 20 33.95 -4.56 -7.04
N THR A 21 35.03 -3.94 -7.51
CA THR A 21 35.55 -2.66 -6.96
C THR A 21 35.24 -1.46 -7.85
N VAL A 22 35.03 -1.68 -9.14
CA VAL A 22 34.80 -0.62 -10.15
C VAL A 22 33.36 -0.12 -10.11
N SER A 23 33.17 1.16 -10.48
CA SER A 23 31.83 1.81 -10.49
C SER A 23 31.06 1.64 -11.82
N THR A 24 31.70 1.08 -12.86
CA THR A 24 31.11 0.93 -14.21
C THR A 24 29.78 0.19 -14.19
N TYR A 25 29.58 -0.70 -13.22
CA TYR A 25 28.39 -1.56 -13.13
C TYR A 25 27.37 -1.11 -12.07
N ASP A 26 27.61 0.02 -11.39
CA ASP A 26 26.81 0.44 -10.24
C ASP A 26 25.31 0.58 -10.59
N THR A 27 24.98 1.23 -11.69
CA THR A 27 23.59 1.41 -12.12
C THR A 27 22.84 0.09 -12.34
N ILE A 28 23.49 -0.89 -12.95
CA ILE A 28 22.86 -2.17 -13.22
C ILE A 28 22.75 -3.02 -11.93
N LEU A 29 23.74 -2.92 -11.05
CA LEU A 29 23.71 -3.58 -9.74
C LEU A 29 22.60 -3.01 -8.86
N GLU A 30 22.37 -1.70 -8.86
CA GLU A 30 21.25 -1.05 -8.17
C GLU A 30 19.90 -1.59 -8.67
N GLN A 31 19.72 -1.72 -9.98
CA GLN A 31 18.50 -2.30 -10.57
C GLN A 31 18.29 -3.75 -10.12
N TYR A 32 19.35 -4.57 -10.09
CA TYR A 32 19.24 -5.95 -9.64
C TYR A 32 18.92 -6.06 -8.14
N ILE A 33 19.43 -5.14 -7.31
CA ILE A 33 19.05 -5.06 -5.89
C ILE A 33 17.54 -4.80 -5.76
N ASP A 34 17.02 -3.81 -6.48
CA ASP A 34 15.59 -3.47 -6.45
C ASP A 34 14.71 -4.63 -6.96
N HIS A 35 15.12 -5.28 -8.05
CA HIS A 35 14.41 -6.45 -8.59
C HIS A 35 14.45 -7.65 -7.64
N ALA A 36 15.60 -7.93 -7.02
CA ALA A 36 15.74 -9.01 -6.05
C ALA A 36 14.89 -8.74 -4.80
N SER A 37 14.91 -7.52 -4.30
CA SER A 37 14.09 -7.09 -3.15
C SER A 37 12.60 -7.27 -3.43
N ALA A 38 12.12 -6.79 -4.57
CA ALA A 38 10.73 -6.96 -4.98
C ALA A 38 10.33 -8.43 -5.17
N LYS A 39 11.25 -9.26 -5.70
CA LYS A 39 11.02 -10.70 -5.87
C LYS A 39 10.89 -11.41 -4.52
N ILE A 40 11.74 -11.06 -3.55
CA ILE A 40 11.70 -11.62 -2.20
C ILE A 40 10.41 -11.22 -1.48
N GLU A 41 10.05 -9.92 -1.44
CA GLU A 41 8.81 -9.46 -0.81
C GLU A 41 7.56 -10.12 -1.42
N ARG A 42 7.54 -10.31 -2.74
CA ARG A 42 6.47 -11.03 -3.44
C ARG A 42 6.41 -12.52 -3.06
N TRP A 43 7.57 -13.16 -2.91
CA TRP A 43 7.67 -14.55 -2.52
C TRP A 43 7.19 -14.80 -1.10
N ILE A 44 7.62 -13.95 -0.17
CA ILE A 44 7.22 -14.00 1.24
C ILE A 44 5.75 -13.61 1.42
N GLY A 45 5.19 -12.76 0.54
CA GLY A 45 3.81 -12.29 0.58
C GLY A 45 3.61 -11.05 1.47
N ARG A 46 4.68 -10.44 1.99
CA ARG A 46 4.65 -9.22 2.81
C ARG A 46 5.88 -8.35 2.57
N GLN A 47 5.78 -7.10 3.02
CA GLN A 47 6.88 -6.15 2.97
C GLN A 47 7.78 -6.34 4.20
N ILE A 48 9.09 -6.31 3.98
CA ILE A 48 10.06 -6.64 5.03
C ILE A 48 10.53 -5.40 5.76
N LYS A 49 10.93 -4.36 5.02
CA LYS A 49 11.48 -3.14 5.62
C LYS A 49 10.37 -2.29 6.23
N LEU A 50 10.66 -1.65 7.36
CA LEU A 50 9.72 -0.81 8.10
C LEU A 50 9.07 0.25 7.20
N ARG A 51 7.73 0.27 7.19
CA ARG A 51 6.89 1.23 6.48
C ARG A 51 5.68 1.60 7.32
N ASN A 52 5.07 2.74 6.98
CA ASN A 52 3.80 3.17 7.56
C ASN A 52 2.65 2.75 6.64
N TYR A 53 1.58 2.29 7.25
CA TYR A 53 0.38 1.80 6.57
C TYR A 53 -0.85 2.51 7.09
N SER A 54 -1.78 2.78 6.17
CA SER A 54 -3.12 3.26 6.47
C SER A 54 -4.08 2.38 5.67
N GLU A 55 -4.68 1.40 6.32
CA GLU A 55 -5.41 0.32 5.64
C GLU A 55 -6.83 0.16 6.17
N TRP A 56 -7.74 -0.11 5.24
CA TRP A 56 -9.13 -0.36 5.52
C TRP A 56 -9.41 -1.85 5.72
N TYR A 57 -10.14 -2.16 6.79
CA TYR A 57 -10.53 -3.51 7.17
C TYR A 57 -12.04 -3.63 7.33
N GLY A 58 -12.60 -4.79 6.98
CA GLY A 58 -13.95 -5.19 7.35
C GLY A 58 -13.90 -5.95 8.68
N GLY A 59 -14.79 -5.62 9.59
CA GLY A 59 -14.70 -6.14 10.97
C GLY A 59 -15.40 -7.47 11.20
N ASN A 60 -16.38 -7.84 10.41
CA ASN A 60 -17.20 -9.07 10.61
C ASN A 60 -17.69 -9.31 12.05
N ASP A 61 -17.92 -8.24 12.80
CA ASP A 61 -18.35 -8.30 14.22
C ASP A 61 -17.36 -9.09 15.13
N VAL A 62 -16.06 -9.03 14.82
CA VAL A 62 -15.00 -9.66 15.60
C VAL A 62 -14.29 -8.64 16.50
N ARG A 63 -13.63 -9.13 17.55
CA ARG A 63 -12.84 -8.27 18.47
C ARG A 63 -11.45 -7.94 17.95
N SER A 64 -10.91 -8.81 17.11
CA SER A 64 -9.52 -8.74 16.65
C SER A 64 -9.47 -8.82 15.14
N VAL A 65 -8.62 -8.01 14.54
CA VAL A 65 -8.33 -8.03 13.10
C VAL A 65 -6.84 -8.30 12.92
N ARG A 66 -6.49 -9.18 12.00
CA ARG A 66 -5.12 -9.39 11.58
C ARG A 66 -4.78 -8.41 10.46
N VAL A 67 -3.76 -7.60 10.68
CA VAL A 67 -3.27 -6.67 9.66
C VAL A 67 -2.44 -7.40 8.61
N LYS A 68 -2.35 -6.81 7.41
CA LYS A 68 -1.65 -7.44 6.27
C LYS A 68 -0.14 -7.47 6.44
N GLN A 69 0.42 -6.52 7.19
CA GLN A 69 1.86 -6.39 7.35
C GLN A 69 2.26 -6.56 8.82
N TYR A 70 3.27 -7.36 9.06
CA TYR A 70 3.83 -7.67 10.39
C TYR A 70 5.33 -8.00 10.28
N PRO A 71 6.12 -7.93 11.35
CA PRO A 71 5.71 -7.56 12.71
C PRO A 71 5.26 -6.10 12.80
N ILE A 72 4.27 -5.84 13.68
CA ILE A 72 3.83 -4.48 13.97
C ILE A 72 4.89 -3.82 14.85
N ASN A 73 5.36 -2.64 14.45
CA ASN A 73 6.26 -1.84 15.28
C ASN A 73 5.47 -0.90 16.19
N ASN A 74 4.47 -0.23 15.64
CA ASN A 74 3.59 0.65 16.38
C ASN A 74 2.23 0.77 15.69
N VAL A 75 1.14 0.88 16.47
CA VAL A 75 -0.19 1.24 15.98
C VAL A 75 -0.45 2.68 16.34
N VAL A 76 -0.66 3.53 15.35
CA VAL A 76 -0.93 4.96 15.52
C VAL A 76 -2.37 5.19 15.94
N GLY A 77 -3.31 4.47 15.34
CA GLY A 77 -4.72 4.59 15.66
C GLY A 77 -5.59 3.55 14.97
N VAL A 78 -6.72 3.28 15.61
CA VAL A 78 -7.81 2.46 15.09
C VAL A 78 -9.06 3.32 15.07
N TYR A 79 -9.62 3.55 13.88
CA TYR A 79 -10.76 4.44 13.69
C TYR A 79 -11.94 3.62 13.19
N THR A 80 -13.07 3.79 13.88
CA THR A 80 -14.33 3.11 13.59
C THR A 80 -15.48 4.12 13.54
N GLY A 81 -16.70 3.62 13.36
CA GLY A 81 -17.90 4.45 13.29
C GLY A 81 -18.14 5.00 11.88
N LEU A 82 -19.33 5.51 11.69
CA LEU A 82 -19.78 6.12 10.43
C LEU A 82 -20.23 7.55 10.71
N ALA A 83 -19.56 8.50 10.09
CA ALA A 83 -19.95 9.91 10.14
C ALA A 83 -20.09 10.51 8.77
N ALA A 84 -21.05 11.42 8.61
CA ALA A 84 -21.12 12.31 7.47
C ALA A 84 -19.93 13.27 7.52
N ALA A 85 -19.07 13.24 6.50
CA ALA A 85 -17.86 14.04 6.45
C ALA A 85 -18.06 15.30 5.62
N ILE A 86 -18.49 15.13 4.37
CA ILE A 86 -18.64 16.20 3.39
C ILE A 86 -19.96 16.00 2.64
N THR A 87 -20.70 17.07 2.45
CA THR A 87 -21.88 17.08 1.58
C THR A 87 -21.51 17.83 0.30
N ILE A 88 -21.75 17.23 -0.87
CA ILE A 88 -21.40 17.79 -2.18
C ILE A 88 -22.61 17.82 -3.09
N SER A 89 -22.78 18.93 -3.81
CA SER A 89 -23.82 19.14 -4.80
C SER A 89 -23.27 19.78 -6.07
N SER A 90 -24.04 19.72 -7.16
CA SER A 90 -23.75 20.44 -8.38
C SER A 90 -24.29 21.88 -8.31
N THR A 91 -23.52 22.84 -8.84
CA THR A 91 -23.97 24.24 -9.03
C THR A 91 -24.40 24.56 -10.46
N VAL A 92 -24.14 23.63 -11.40
CA VAL A 92 -24.40 23.86 -12.84
C VAL A 92 -25.40 22.82 -13.38
N SER A 93 -26.63 23.25 -13.62
CA SER A 93 -27.70 22.36 -14.11
C SER A 93 -27.53 21.96 -15.57
N SER A 94 -26.77 22.73 -16.37
CA SER A 94 -26.56 22.48 -17.80
C SER A 94 -25.49 21.43 -18.11
N ASP A 95 -24.64 21.05 -17.15
CA ASP A 95 -23.64 20.03 -17.40
C ASP A 95 -24.26 18.65 -17.66
N ILE A 96 -23.58 17.80 -18.44
CA ILE A 96 -24.06 16.44 -18.72
C ILE A 96 -23.83 15.55 -17.49
N ARG A 97 -22.65 15.63 -16.89
CA ARG A 97 -22.24 14.74 -15.78
C ARG A 97 -21.24 15.43 -14.88
N LEU A 98 -21.40 15.25 -13.56
CA LEU A 98 -20.40 15.57 -12.55
C LEU A 98 -20.21 14.37 -11.63
N THR A 99 -18.97 13.96 -11.42
CA THR A 99 -18.67 12.84 -10.54
C THR A 99 -17.62 13.19 -9.50
N ILE A 100 -17.66 12.52 -8.37
CA ILE A 100 -16.59 12.51 -7.39
C ILE A 100 -16.26 11.08 -6.99
N SER A 101 -14.97 10.76 -6.96
CA SER A 101 -14.45 9.52 -6.40
C SER A 101 -13.42 9.81 -5.32
N ILE A 102 -13.35 8.95 -4.33
CA ILE A 102 -12.39 9.00 -3.24
C ILE A 102 -11.52 7.75 -3.31
N ASN A 103 -10.23 7.97 -3.49
CA ASN A 103 -9.23 6.90 -3.42
C ASN A 103 -8.39 7.09 -2.16
N THR A 104 -8.41 6.12 -1.28
CA THR A 104 -7.60 6.09 -0.05
C THR A 104 -6.52 5.03 -0.10
N ASP A 105 -6.47 4.23 -1.18
CA ASP A 105 -5.43 3.23 -1.36
C ASP A 105 -4.13 3.91 -1.83
N PRO A 106 -3.03 3.84 -1.04
CA PRO A 106 -1.75 4.41 -1.43
C PRO A 106 -1.13 3.72 -2.66
N LEU A 107 -1.61 2.52 -3.00
CA LEU A 107 -1.19 1.75 -4.19
C LEU A 107 -2.19 1.85 -5.34
N GLY A 108 -3.33 2.50 -5.12
CA GLY A 108 -4.38 2.68 -6.13
C GLY A 108 -3.92 3.58 -7.27
N THR A 109 -4.15 3.15 -8.52
CA THR A 109 -3.90 3.97 -9.72
C THR A 109 -4.99 5.03 -9.85
N VAL A 110 -4.65 6.29 -9.75
CA VAL A 110 -5.52 7.40 -10.17
C VAL A 110 -5.45 7.59 -11.67
N ALA A 111 -6.49 8.19 -12.24
CA ALA A 111 -6.66 8.38 -13.69
C ALA A 111 -5.47 9.03 -14.42
N ASN A 112 -4.55 9.66 -13.70
CA ASN A 112 -3.33 10.28 -14.23
C ASN A 112 -2.04 9.54 -13.87
N GLY A 113 -2.13 8.28 -13.44
CA GLY A 113 -0.95 7.46 -13.11
C GLY A 113 -0.26 7.80 -11.78
N ALA A 114 -0.80 8.72 -10.99
CA ALA A 114 -0.29 9.02 -9.66
C ALA A 114 -0.83 8.00 -8.64
N LEU A 115 0.09 7.32 -7.95
CA LEU A 115 -0.22 6.41 -6.86
C LEU A 115 -0.26 7.22 -5.56
N ALA A 116 -1.42 7.81 -5.23
CA ALA A 116 -1.58 8.57 -3.99
C ALA A 116 -3.05 8.66 -3.58
N PRO A 117 -3.35 8.70 -2.27
CA PRO A 117 -4.70 9.00 -1.80
C PRO A 117 -5.16 10.37 -2.28
N CYS A 118 -6.35 10.42 -2.88
CA CYS A 118 -6.88 11.65 -3.49
C CYS A 118 -8.39 11.63 -3.66
N ALA A 119 -8.96 12.80 -3.87
CA ALA A 119 -10.29 12.97 -4.47
C ALA A 119 -10.15 13.31 -5.95
N VAL A 120 -10.91 12.64 -6.81
CA VAL A 120 -10.95 12.92 -8.26
C VAL A 120 -12.33 13.41 -8.63
N LEU A 121 -12.39 14.61 -9.17
CA LEU A 121 -13.61 15.27 -9.63
C LEU A 121 -13.59 15.30 -11.16
N THR A 122 -14.65 14.80 -11.79
CA THR A 122 -14.77 14.81 -13.26
C THR A 122 -16.03 15.50 -13.65
N ARG A 123 -15.93 16.51 -14.53
CA ARG A 123 -17.03 17.30 -15.05
C ARG A 123 -17.11 17.14 -16.56
N THR A 124 -18.29 16.85 -17.08
CA THR A 124 -18.58 16.83 -18.54
C THR A 124 -19.63 17.88 -18.85
N THR A 125 -19.23 18.86 -19.64
CA THR A 125 -20.12 19.95 -20.06
C THR A 125 -21.06 19.52 -21.19
N THR A 126 -22.10 20.32 -21.50
CA THR A 126 -22.99 20.12 -22.64
C THR A 126 -22.27 20.11 -23.98
N ALA A 127 -21.14 20.77 -24.10
CA ALA A 127 -20.29 20.73 -25.29
C ALA A 127 -19.48 19.42 -25.42
N GLY A 128 -19.64 18.47 -24.50
CA GLY A 128 -18.91 17.20 -24.50
C GLY A 128 -17.48 17.31 -23.95
N THR A 129 -17.05 18.48 -23.49
CA THR A 129 -15.72 18.66 -22.90
C THR A 129 -15.69 18.06 -21.51
N THR A 130 -14.74 17.15 -21.28
CA THR A 130 -14.50 16.54 -19.97
C THR A 130 -13.23 17.11 -19.33
N THR A 131 -13.37 17.62 -18.11
CA THR A 131 -12.27 18.06 -17.26
C THR A 131 -12.15 17.15 -16.05
N THR A 132 -10.92 16.88 -15.61
CA THR A 132 -10.66 16.05 -14.41
C THR A 132 -9.69 16.79 -13.51
N ASP A 133 -10.10 17.01 -12.27
CA ASP A 133 -9.32 17.63 -11.23
C ASP A 133 -8.96 16.57 -10.17
N THR A 134 -7.69 16.49 -9.81
CA THR A 134 -7.19 15.55 -8.80
C THR A 134 -6.68 16.32 -7.59
N LEU A 135 -7.33 16.13 -6.46
CA LEU A 135 -7.00 16.77 -5.18
C LEU A 135 -6.30 15.75 -4.27
N LEU A 136 -4.97 15.88 -4.16
CA LEU A 136 -4.14 14.97 -3.35
C LEU A 136 -4.36 15.23 -1.85
N PHE A 137 -4.51 14.18 -1.05
CA PHE A 137 -4.65 14.28 0.40
C PHE A 137 -3.36 14.71 1.10
N SER A 138 -2.21 14.60 0.44
CA SER A 138 -0.96 15.20 0.90
C SER A 138 -0.99 16.73 0.88
N THR A 139 -1.75 17.32 -0.06
CA THR A 139 -1.93 18.78 -0.18
C THR A 139 -3.12 19.26 0.65
N TYR A 140 -4.18 18.44 0.72
CA TYR A 140 -5.43 18.72 1.45
C TYR A 140 -5.64 17.65 2.52
N PRO A 141 -4.97 17.76 3.71
CA PRO A 141 -4.93 16.67 4.68
C PRO A 141 -6.24 16.49 5.47
N ASP A 142 -7.09 17.48 5.50
CA ASP A 142 -8.36 17.49 6.23
C ASP A 142 -9.55 17.89 5.36
N THR A 143 -10.75 17.55 5.81
CA THR A 143 -12.00 17.81 5.08
C THR A 143 -12.26 19.30 4.87
N THR A 144 -11.74 20.18 5.72
CA THR A 144 -11.94 21.63 5.59
C THR A 144 -11.15 22.20 4.42
N SER A 145 -9.87 21.83 4.33
CA SER A 145 -8.99 22.23 3.21
C SER A 145 -9.45 21.60 1.88
N LEU A 146 -9.91 20.33 1.93
CA LEU A 146 -10.45 19.65 0.76
C LEU A 146 -11.73 20.34 0.24
N VAL A 147 -12.68 20.69 1.12
CA VAL A 147 -13.91 21.40 0.76
C VAL A 147 -13.60 22.77 0.16
N ALA A 148 -12.64 23.52 0.72
CA ALA A 148 -12.21 24.79 0.13
C ALA A 148 -11.69 24.61 -1.31
N ALA A 149 -10.89 23.57 -1.55
CA ALA A 149 -10.40 23.24 -2.88
C ALA A 149 -11.51 22.82 -3.84
N ILE A 150 -12.46 21.99 -3.40
CA ILE A 150 -13.62 21.58 -4.20
C ILE A 150 -14.48 22.81 -4.61
N ASN A 151 -14.71 23.74 -3.69
CA ASN A 151 -15.51 24.96 -3.96
C ASN A 151 -14.79 25.92 -4.93
N ALA A 152 -13.49 25.80 -5.13
CA ALA A 152 -12.75 26.54 -6.15
C ALA A 152 -12.94 25.95 -7.57
N ILE A 153 -13.43 24.71 -7.70
CA ILE A 153 -13.65 24.04 -8.97
C ILE A 153 -15.04 24.36 -9.48
N THR A 154 -15.13 24.88 -10.70
CA THR A 154 -16.42 25.25 -11.31
C THR A 154 -17.34 24.03 -11.45
N GLY A 155 -18.56 24.16 -11.00
CA GLY A 155 -19.60 23.13 -11.11
C GLY A 155 -19.88 22.39 -9.80
N TYR A 156 -19.03 22.56 -8.79
CA TYR A 156 -19.16 21.89 -7.50
C TYR A 156 -19.45 22.88 -6.37
N SER A 157 -20.22 22.42 -5.40
CA SER A 157 -20.42 23.08 -4.12
C SER A 157 -20.36 22.04 -3.01
N ALA A 158 -19.52 22.26 -2.03
CA ALA A 158 -19.32 21.35 -0.93
C ALA A 158 -19.38 22.06 0.42
N SER A 159 -19.79 21.34 1.46
CA SER A 159 -19.76 21.78 2.84
C SER A 159 -19.24 20.68 3.78
N VAL A 160 -18.53 21.08 4.82
CA VAL A 160 -18.07 20.15 5.87
C VAL A 160 -19.22 19.81 6.78
N SER A 161 -19.53 18.53 6.92
CA SER A 161 -20.51 18.03 7.90
C SER A 161 -19.80 17.63 9.21
N THR A 162 -18.67 16.95 9.11
CA THR A 162 -17.81 16.62 10.27
C THR A 162 -16.35 16.82 9.86
N ALA A 163 -15.62 17.60 10.66
CA ALA A 163 -14.18 17.78 10.44
C ALA A 163 -13.42 16.50 10.77
N MET A 164 -12.64 16.00 9.79
CA MET A 164 -11.79 14.84 9.95
C MET A 164 -10.64 14.88 8.95
N ARG A 165 -9.64 14.00 9.11
CA ARG A 165 -8.56 13.86 8.11
C ARG A 165 -9.10 13.20 6.85
N CYS A 166 -8.61 13.61 5.68
CA CYS A 166 -9.04 13.03 4.40
C CYS A 166 -8.71 11.53 4.29
N ALA A 167 -7.67 11.05 4.98
CA ALA A 167 -7.35 9.62 5.06
C ALA A 167 -8.45 8.78 5.75
N GLN A 168 -9.32 9.40 6.54
CA GLN A 168 -10.45 8.76 7.22
C GLN A 168 -11.72 8.69 6.37
N LEU A 169 -11.73 9.31 5.17
CA LEU A 169 -12.86 9.22 4.24
C LEU A 169 -12.96 7.79 3.67
N HIS A 170 -14.18 7.29 3.57
CA HIS A 170 -14.42 6.01 2.93
C HIS A 170 -14.08 6.07 1.43
N PRO A 171 -13.38 5.06 0.91
CA PRO A 171 -13.19 4.90 -0.53
C PRO A 171 -14.53 4.88 -1.24
N ARG A 172 -14.62 5.59 -2.36
CA ARG A 172 -15.85 5.68 -3.15
C ARG A 172 -15.53 5.70 -4.63
N ALA A 173 -16.18 4.85 -5.40
CA ALA A 173 -16.19 4.96 -6.85
C ALA A 173 -16.95 6.21 -7.33
N GLY A 174 -16.58 6.74 -8.50
CA GLY A 174 -17.20 7.91 -9.08
C GLY A 174 -18.70 7.72 -9.33
N GLY A 175 -19.54 8.44 -8.59
CA GLY A 175 -20.98 8.51 -8.77
C GLY A 175 -21.37 9.88 -9.33
N ASP A 176 -22.45 9.94 -10.16
CA ASP A 176 -22.97 11.21 -10.67
C ASP A 176 -23.63 11.99 -9.53
N ILE A 177 -23.21 13.25 -9.35
CA ILE A 177 -23.72 14.15 -8.32
C ILE A 177 -24.63 15.25 -8.89
N LYS A 178 -24.84 15.25 -10.20
CA LYS A 178 -25.70 16.26 -10.87
C LYS A 178 -27.14 16.20 -10.40
N MET A 179 -27.68 15.00 -10.23
CA MET A 179 -29.08 14.74 -9.92
C MET A 179 -29.42 14.73 -8.44
N ALA A 180 -28.42 14.62 -7.56
CA ALA A 180 -28.64 14.54 -6.13
C ALA A 180 -27.42 15.02 -5.34
N THR A 181 -27.67 15.61 -4.20
CA THR A 181 -26.63 15.87 -3.21
C THR A 181 -26.05 14.57 -2.70
N VAL A 182 -24.74 14.45 -2.74
CA VAL A 182 -24.00 13.28 -2.27
C VAL A 182 -23.33 13.57 -0.94
N MET A 183 -23.48 12.66 -0.01
CA MET A 183 -22.79 12.68 1.26
C MET A 183 -21.58 11.73 1.19
N LEU A 184 -20.38 12.27 1.39
CA LEU A 184 -19.19 11.47 1.65
C LEU A 184 -19.14 11.15 3.13
N THR A 185 -18.87 9.89 3.45
CA THR A 185 -18.78 9.40 4.82
C THR A 185 -17.34 9.06 5.17
N GLY A 186 -17.05 8.97 6.45
CA GLY A 186 -15.75 8.55 6.96
C GLY A 186 -15.85 7.97 8.36
N VAL A 187 -14.72 7.51 8.90
CA VAL A 187 -14.59 7.00 10.27
C VAL A 187 -14.03 8.08 11.18
N ASN A 188 -14.71 8.38 12.28
CA ASN A 188 -14.32 9.48 13.16
C ASN A 188 -14.17 9.09 14.64
N VAL A 189 -14.47 7.84 15.00
CA VAL A 189 -14.35 7.35 16.36
C VAL A 189 -13.01 6.64 16.53
N SER A 190 -12.12 7.22 17.35
CA SER A 190 -10.90 6.56 17.78
C SER A 190 -11.25 5.50 18.82
N SER A 191 -10.82 4.28 18.62
CA SER A 191 -11.02 3.17 19.53
C SER A 191 -9.76 2.85 20.30
N GLU A 192 -9.89 2.52 21.60
CA GLU A 192 -8.78 1.95 22.36
C GLU A 192 -8.47 0.55 21.86
N PHE A 193 -7.19 0.21 21.81
CA PHE A 193 -6.72 -1.06 21.26
C PHE A 193 -5.50 -1.60 22.02
N VAL A 194 -5.27 -2.89 21.81
CA VAL A 194 -4.01 -3.57 22.11
C VAL A 194 -3.59 -4.35 20.88
N TYR A 195 -2.32 -4.61 20.72
CA TYR A 195 -1.83 -5.35 19.55
C TYR A 195 -0.76 -6.36 19.91
N ASP A 196 -0.71 -7.44 19.13
CA ASP A 196 0.36 -8.41 19.12
C ASP A 196 1.28 -8.09 17.93
N SER A 197 2.51 -7.72 18.25
CA SER A 197 3.49 -7.31 17.23
C SER A 197 3.80 -8.45 16.25
N TYR A 198 4.02 -9.66 16.74
CA TYR A 198 4.48 -10.77 15.92
C TYR A 198 3.37 -11.39 15.06
N LEU A 199 2.18 -11.54 15.64
CA LEU A 199 1.04 -12.11 14.93
C LEU A 199 0.34 -11.11 14.01
N GLY A 200 0.65 -9.82 14.16
CA GLY A 200 -0.02 -8.77 13.40
C GLY A 200 -1.49 -8.63 13.78
N ILE A 201 -1.85 -8.88 15.02
CA ILE A 201 -3.23 -8.83 15.50
C ILE A 201 -3.47 -7.53 16.25
N VAL A 202 -4.51 -6.80 15.84
CA VAL A 202 -4.98 -5.61 16.53
C VAL A 202 -6.36 -5.91 17.11
N THR A 203 -6.50 -5.73 18.42
CA THR A 203 -7.72 -6.01 19.18
C THR A 203 -8.26 -4.72 19.76
N ILE A 204 -9.52 -4.41 19.50
CA ILE A 204 -10.20 -3.28 20.16
C ILE A 204 -10.42 -3.63 21.62
N ARG A 205 -9.94 -2.75 22.51
CA ARG A 205 -10.09 -2.90 23.93
C ARG A 205 -11.51 -2.51 24.35
N GLN A 206 -12.13 -3.35 25.15
CA GLN A 206 -13.37 -3.00 25.81
C GLN A 206 -13.01 -2.13 27.01
N ASP A 207 -13.58 -0.93 27.09
CA ASP A 207 -13.35 -0.02 28.22
C ASP A 207 -13.55 -0.72 29.55
N ALA A 208 -12.64 -0.47 30.47
CA ALA A 208 -12.63 -0.96 31.82
C ALA A 208 -13.68 -0.26 32.71
N PHE A 209 -14.80 0.19 32.16
CA PHE A 209 -15.90 0.71 32.95
C PHE A 209 -16.91 -0.40 33.26
N PRO A 210 -17.02 -0.80 34.53
CA PRO A 210 -17.90 -1.91 34.93
C PRO A 210 -19.38 -1.55 34.99
N THR A 211 -19.82 -0.47 34.40
CA THR A 211 -21.22 -0.05 34.46
C THR A 211 -21.87 -0.13 33.09
N MET A 212 -22.75 -1.10 32.99
CA MET A 212 -23.80 -1.29 32.01
C MET A 212 -23.46 -2.07 30.74
N ALA A 213 -23.91 -3.31 30.79
CA ALA A 213 -24.49 -4.07 29.69
C ALA A 213 -23.74 -4.07 28.34
N SER A 214 -22.93 -5.12 28.16
CA SER A 214 -22.89 -5.92 26.91
C SER A 214 -22.69 -5.25 25.56
N HIS A 215 -22.04 -4.11 25.44
CA HIS A 215 -21.50 -3.70 24.15
C HIS A 215 -20.01 -4.03 24.13
N SER A 216 -19.71 -5.30 23.86
CA SER A 216 -18.33 -5.70 23.58
C SER A 216 -17.84 -4.89 22.39
N ALA A 217 -16.77 -4.11 22.58
CA ALA A 217 -16.12 -3.40 21.48
C ALA A 217 -15.75 -4.39 20.39
N ARG A 218 -16.35 -4.25 19.22
CA ARG A 218 -16.16 -5.14 18.08
C ARG A 218 -15.95 -4.30 16.83
N TYR A 219 -15.19 -4.83 15.90
CA TYR A 219 -15.06 -4.25 14.59
C TYR A 219 -16.42 -4.34 13.86
N PRO A 220 -16.94 -3.21 13.34
CA PRO A 220 -18.25 -3.20 12.68
C PRO A 220 -18.32 -4.18 11.52
N SER A 221 -19.44 -4.88 11.34
CA SER A 221 -19.64 -5.91 10.31
C SER A 221 -19.89 -5.36 8.91
N ALA A 222 -19.25 -4.27 8.52
CA ALA A 222 -19.36 -3.70 7.20
C ALA A 222 -18.01 -3.78 6.45
N LEU A 223 -18.06 -3.83 5.13
CA LEU A 223 -16.87 -3.72 4.30
C LEU A 223 -16.21 -2.36 4.52
N GLN A 224 -14.90 -2.37 4.72
CA GLN A 224 -14.11 -1.14 4.91
C GLN A 224 -14.66 -0.23 6.04
N SER A 225 -15.11 -0.82 7.13
CA SER A 225 -15.71 -0.09 8.25
C SER A 225 -14.69 0.42 9.28
N THR A 226 -13.44 -0.02 9.17
CA THR A 226 -12.38 0.29 10.12
C THR A 226 -11.13 0.70 9.37
N LEU A 227 -10.55 1.83 9.78
CA LEU A 227 -9.24 2.28 9.35
C LEU A 227 -8.23 1.98 10.46
N ILE A 228 -7.14 1.28 10.12
CA ILE A 228 -6.01 1.04 11.02
C ILE A 228 -4.77 1.71 10.44
N GLU A 229 -4.18 2.61 11.23
CA GLU A 229 -2.91 3.25 10.91
C GLU A 229 -1.83 2.67 11.80
N TYR A 230 -0.80 2.10 11.17
CA TYR A 230 0.26 1.40 11.88
C TYR A 230 1.58 1.44 11.11
N SER A 231 2.67 1.15 11.79
CA SER A 231 3.97 0.87 11.20
C SER A 231 4.32 -0.60 11.40
N ALA A 232 4.80 -1.24 10.36
CA ALA A 232 5.18 -2.64 10.39
C ALA A 232 6.42 -2.93 9.55
N GLY A 233 7.09 -4.02 9.86
CA GLY A 233 8.33 -4.46 9.25
C GLY A 233 9.54 -4.27 10.16
N TYR A 234 10.69 -4.59 9.63
CA TYR A 234 11.96 -4.55 10.36
C TYR A 234 12.71 -3.25 10.11
N THR A 235 13.21 -2.61 11.16
CA THR A 235 14.12 -1.46 11.06
C THR A 235 15.44 -1.86 10.43
N THR A 236 15.94 -3.04 10.81
CA THR A 236 17.13 -3.68 10.22
C THR A 236 16.68 -4.94 9.52
N VAL A 237 17.03 -5.10 8.26
CA VAL A 237 16.70 -6.32 7.49
C VAL A 237 17.34 -7.52 8.16
N PRO A 238 16.61 -8.60 8.43
CA PRO A 238 17.18 -9.84 8.96
C PRO A 238 18.27 -10.41 8.06
N ASP A 239 19.32 -10.98 8.68
CA ASP A 239 20.54 -11.40 7.98
C ASP A 239 20.29 -12.46 6.91
N ASP A 240 19.40 -13.40 7.15
CA ASP A 240 19.01 -14.43 6.19
C ASP A 240 18.29 -13.85 4.96
N ILE A 241 17.42 -12.87 5.14
CA ILE A 241 16.77 -12.14 4.04
C ILE A 241 17.79 -11.27 3.28
N HIS A 242 18.68 -10.59 4.01
CA HIS A 242 19.76 -9.82 3.43
C HIS A 242 20.65 -10.70 2.56
N GLN A 243 21.08 -11.87 3.07
CA GLN A 243 21.88 -12.84 2.35
C GLN A 243 21.16 -13.39 1.10
N ALA A 244 19.87 -13.73 1.24
CA ALA A 244 19.06 -14.16 0.10
C ALA A 244 19.02 -13.10 -1.01
N CYS A 245 18.89 -11.82 -0.63
CA CYS A 245 18.89 -10.72 -1.58
C CYS A 245 20.24 -10.60 -2.32
N LEU A 246 21.37 -10.73 -1.61
CA LEU A 246 22.70 -10.73 -2.22
C LEU A 246 22.86 -11.87 -3.24
N VAL A 247 22.46 -13.09 -2.86
CA VAL A 247 22.56 -14.27 -3.74
C VAL A 247 21.69 -14.10 -4.97
N ILE A 248 20.43 -13.66 -4.82
CA ILE A 248 19.50 -13.48 -5.96
C ILE A 248 19.98 -12.36 -6.88
N ALA A 249 20.37 -11.21 -6.35
CA ALA A 249 20.88 -10.09 -7.16
C ALA A 249 22.20 -10.46 -7.85
N GLY A 250 23.09 -11.18 -7.15
CA GLY A 250 24.34 -11.71 -7.71
C GLY A 250 24.12 -12.68 -8.85
N THR A 251 23.18 -13.60 -8.70
CA THR A 251 22.80 -14.54 -9.76
C THR A 251 22.25 -13.81 -10.99
N MET A 252 21.39 -12.79 -10.80
CA MET A 252 20.89 -11.96 -11.92
C MET A 252 22.01 -11.24 -12.64
N TYR A 253 23.00 -10.73 -11.89
CA TYR A 253 24.16 -10.07 -12.48
C TYR A 253 25.05 -11.04 -13.28
N LEU A 254 25.34 -12.22 -12.74
CA LEU A 254 26.20 -13.21 -13.39
C LEU A 254 25.53 -13.82 -14.63
N SER A 255 24.22 -14.08 -14.57
CA SER A 255 23.47 -14.68 -15.69
C SER A 255 23.21 -13.70 -16.86
N ARG A 256 23.47 -12.40 -16.71
CA ARG A 256 23.19 -11.40 -17.76
C ARG A 256 23.92 -11.63 -19.09
N LYS A 257 25.03 -12.34 -19.08
CA LYS A 257 25.83 -12.67 -20.26
C LYS A 257 25.65 -14.11 -20.74
N SER A 258 24.89 -14.90 -19.99
CA SER A 258 24.61 -16.31 -20.38
C SER A 258 23.49 -16.33 -21.38
N ASP A 259 23.65 -17.15 -22.41
CA ASP A 259 22.57 -17.42 -23.35
C ASP A 259 21.54 -18.32 -22.67
N THR A 260 20.39 -17.73 -22.31
CA THR A 260 19.30 -18.45 -21.62
C THR A 260 18.53 -19.40 -22.51
N SER A 261 18.81 -19.44 -23.84
CA SER A 261 18.21 -20.38 -24.77
C SER A 261 18.93 -21.74 -24.80
N LEU A 262 20.18 -21.78 -24.32
CA LEU A 262 20.97 -23.00 -24.24
C LEU A 262 20.81 -23.68 -22.88
N GLN A 263 20.11 -24.79 -22.81
CA GLN A 263 19.98 -25.62 -21.62
C GLN A 263 21.21 -26.46 -21.30
N SER A 264 21.87 -26.92 -22.36
CA SER A 264 23.11 -27.69 -22.26
C SER A 264 23.92 -27.58 -23.54
N GLU A 265 25.24 -27.53 -23.40
CA GLU A 265 26.18 -27.57 -24.50
C GLU A 265 27.22 -28.66 -24.24
N SER A 266 27.48 -29.49 -25.22
CA SER A 266 28.52 -30.54 -25.18
C SER A 266 29.38 -30.45 -26.44
N LEU A 267 30.66 -30.18 -26.27
CA LEU A 267 31.63 -30.09 -27.33
C LEU A 267 32.87 -30.93 -26.95
N GLY A 268 32.95 -32.14 -27.45
CA GLY A 268 34.03 -33.07 -27.08
C GLY A 268 33.98 -33.47 -25.61
N ASP A 269 35.09 -33.31 -24.90
CA ASP A 269 35.21 -33.59 -23.47
C ASP A 269 34.62 -32.47 -22.57
N TYR A 270 34.12 -31.38 -23.16
CA TYR A 270 33.49 -30.26 -22.39
C TYR A 270 31.97 -30.41 -22.45
N SER A 271 31.37 -30.49 -21.24
CA SER A 271 29.92 -30.41 -21.08
C SER A 271 29.54 -29.29 -20.09
N TYR A 272 28.62 -28.42 -20.49
CA TYR A 272 28.05 -27.36 -19.67
C TYR A 272 26.54 -27.56 -19.57
N SER A 273 26.02 -27.52 -18.34
CA SER A 273 24.58 -27.49 -18.07
C SER A 273 24.22 -26.28 -17.26
N MET A 274 23.20 -25.52 -17.68
CA MET A 274 22.68 -24.40 -16.89
C MET A 274 21.76 -24.90 -15.80
N ALA A 275 21.82 -24.22 -14.64
CA ALA A 275 20.85 -24.42 -13.57
C ALA A 275 19.44 -24.09 -14.07
N SER A 276 18.50 -25.01 -13.89
CA SER A 276 17.10 -24.84 -14.30
C SER A 276 16.38 -23.76 -13.48
N ALA A 277 15.24 -23.29 -13.99
CA ALA A 277 14.36 -22.37 -13.22
C ALA A 277 13.92 -22.99 -11.87
N ASP A 278 13.86 -24.31 -11.80
CA ASP A 278 13.55 -25.05 -10.58
C ASP A 278 14.63 -24.91 -9.51
N SER A 279 15.92 -24.78 -9.89
CA SER A 279 17.01 -24.56 -8.93
C SER A 279 16.94 -23.18 -8.27
N SER A 280 16.51 -22.15 -9.00
CA SER A 280 16.29 -20.82 -8.42
C SER A 280 15.10 -20.81 -7.45
N ARG A 281 14.06 -21.61 -7.72
CA ARG A 281 12.91 -21.77 -6.83
C ARG A 281 13.30 -22.55 -5.58
N ALA A 282 14.04 -23.65 -5.75
CA ALA A 282 14.53 -24.46 -4.61
C ALA A 282 15.44 -23.65 -3.69
N LEU A 283 16.29 -22.79 -4.25
CA LEU A 283 17.12 -21.87 -3.46
C LEU A 283 16.28 -20.88 -2.65
N MET A 284 15.24 -20.32 -3.24
CA MET A 284 14.32 -19.40 -2.51
C MET A 284 13.53 -20.14 -1.43
N GLU A 285 13.11 -21.39 -1.68
CA GLU A 285 12.40 -22.22 -0.70
C GLU A 285 13.33 -22.56 0.49
N ASP A 286 14.57 -22.93 0.21
CA ASP A 286 15.57 -23.24 1.24
C ASP A 286 15.90 -22.02 2.14
N MET A 287 16.15 -20.86 1.52
CA MET A 287 16.57 -19.64 2.24
C MET A 287 15.41 -18.89 2.89
N LEU A 288 14.22 -18.91 2.28
CA LEU A 288 13.10 -18.04 2.64
C LEU A 288 11.82 -18.80 3.02
N GLY A 289 11.84 -20.15 3.00
CA GLY A 289 10.67 -20.96 3.27
C GLY A 289 10.04 -20.69 4.64
N SER A 290 10.89 -20.46 5.67
CA SER A 290 10.43 -20.12 7.03
C SER A 290 9.77 -18.75 7.15
N TRP A 291 9.99 -17.85 6.17
CA TRP A 291 9.44 -16.50 6.14
C TRP A 291 8.13 -16.40 5.38
N LYS A 292 7.79 -17.44 4.64
CA LYS A 292 6.59 -17.46 3.80
C LYS A 292 5.33 -17.44 4.66
N GLU A 293 4.43 -16.54 4.33
CA GLU A 293 3.12 -16.49 4.97
C GLU A 293 2.31 -17.76 4.64
N ILE A 294 1.91 -18.49 5.68
CA ILE A 294 0.95 -19.59 5.54
C ILE A 294 -0.44 -18.94 5.52
N ARG A 295 -1.05 -18.91 4.34
CA ARG A 295 -2.40 -18.38 4.13
C ARG A 295 -3.45 -19.42 4.49
#